data_528767019b8dc0011aa104a2d0df8c1e
#
_entry.id   528767019b8dc0011aa104a2d0df8c1e
#
_cell.length_a   1.000
_cell.length_b   1.000
_cell.length_c   1.000
_cell.angle_alpha   90.00
_cell.angle_beta   90.00
_cell.angle_gamma   90.00
#
_symmetry.space_group_name_H-M   'P 1'
#
loop_
_entity.id
_entity.type
_entity.pdbx_description
1 polymer ?
#
loop_
_entity_poly.entity_id
_entity_poly.type
_entity_poly.pdbx_seq_one_letter_code
_entity_poly.pdbx_strand_id
1 'polypeptide(L)' 'MPDAPDCPLCGSTMRLTETQQVVRVPGNPSDTTRSTAEWVCPDCDYFEEAEGD' A
#
# COMPACT_ATOMS: atom_id res chain seq x y z
N MET A 1 1.60 -0.17 16.88
CA MET A 1 2.41 -0.18 15.67
C MET A 1 2.37 -1.54 15.02
N PRO A 2 1.99 -1.59 13.76
CA PRO A 2 2.01 -2.88 13.08
C PRO A 2 3.43 -3.33 12.84
N ASP A 3 3.68 -4.60 13.08
CA ASP A 3 4.97 -5.17 12.84
C ASP A 3 5.19 -5.37 11.35
N ALA A 4 6.32 -4.89 10.86
CA ALA A 4 6.63 -5.05 9.45
C ALA A 4 6.87 -6.53 9.14
N PRO A 5 6.25 -7.07 8.10
CA PRO A 5 6.48 -8.45 7.72
C PRO A 5 7.84 -8.61 7.04
N ASP A 6 8.34 -9.83 7.07
CA ASP A 6 9.57 -10.13 6.37
C ASP A 6 9.27 -10.51 4.92
N CYS A 7 10.14 -10.09 4.03
CA CYS A 7 9.99 -10.43 2.63
C CYS A 7 10.17 -11.94 2.45
N PRO A 8 9.22 -12.63 1.81
CA PRO A 8 9.34 -14.07 1.60
C PRO A 8 10.38 -14.46 0.56
N LEU A 9 10.86 -13.49 -0.20
CA LEU A 9 11.85 -13.78 -1.24
C LEU A 9 13.28 -13.59 -0.77
N CYS A 10 13.54 -12.49 -0.06
CA CYS A 10 14.90 -12.20 0.38
C CYS A 10 15.04 -12.14 1.90
N GLY A 11 13.94 -12.11 2.61
CA GLY A 11 13.97 -12.09 4.07
C GLY A 11 14.21 -10.72 4.68
N SER A 12 14.20 -9.68 3.87
CA SER A 12 14.40 -8.32 4.38
C SER A 12 13.11 -7.77 4.97
N THR A 13 13.25 -6.80 5.85
CA THR A 13 12.10 -6.16 6.45
C THR A 13 11.43 -5.27 5.42
N MET A 14 10.14 -5.46 5.22
CA MET A 14 9.38 -4.67 4.26
C MET A 14 8.99 -3.33 4.86
N ARG A 15 8.66 -2.39 3.99
CA ARG A 15 8.28 -1.04 4.40
C ARG A 15 6.83 -0.77 4.00
N LEU A 16 6.16 -0.04 4.85
CA LEU A 16 4.79 0.34 4.56
C LEU A 16 4.76 1.59 3.71
N THR A 17 4.10 1.50 2.56
CA THR A 17 3.95 2.61 1.64
C THR A 17 2.49 2.94 1.50
N GLU A 18 2.14 4.19 1.71
CA GLU A 18 0.76 4.64 1.55
C GLU A 18 0.61 5.40 0.25
N THR A 19 -0.40 5.03 -0.50
CA THR A 19 -0.70 5.68 -1.77
C THR A 19 -2.13 6.19 -1.73
N GLN A 20 -2.31 7.42 -2.16
CA GLN A 20 -3.65 8.02 -2.24
C GLN A 20 -4.06 8.13 -3.69
N GLN A 21 -5.25 7.67 -3.97
CA GLN A 21 -5.81 7.75 -5.32
C GLN A 21 -7.10 8.54 -5.27
N VAL A 22 -7.25 9.45 -6.23
CA VAL A 22 -8.47 10.21 -6.37
C VAL A 22 -9.32 9.52 -7.44
N VAL A 23 -10.49 9.05 -7.03
CA VAL A 23 -11.40 8.39 -7.96
C VAL A 23 -12.47 9.39 -8.36
N ARG A 24 -12.52 9.69 -9.65
CA ARG A 24 -13.55 10.57 -10.18
C ARG A 24 -14.65 9.75 -10.79
N VAL A 25 -15.85 9.94 -10.28
CA VAL A 25 -17.01 9.27 -10.83
C VAL A 25 -17.77 10.26 -11.69
N PRO A 26 -17.96 9.97 -12.99
CA PRO A 26 -18.71 10.87 -13.87
C PRO A 26 -20.16 11.00 -13.40
N GLY A 27 -20.62 12.21 -13.33
CA GLY A 27 -21.97 12.49 -12.85
C GLY A 27 -22.08 12.77 -11.36
N ASN A 28 -20.98 12.58 -10.65
CA ASN A 28 -20.93 12.84 -9.23
C ASN A 28 -19.94 13.98 -8.96
N PRO A 29 -20.39 15.09 -8.38
CA PRO A 29 -19.48 16.21 -8.13
C PRO A 29 -18.51 15.99 -6.98
N SER A 30 -18.69 14.94 -6.22
CA SER A 30 -17.83 14.67 -5.08
C SER A 30 -16.64 13.79 -5.48
N ASP A 31 -15.45 14.29 -5.25
CA ASP A 31 -14.24 13.50 -5.46
C ASP A 31 -14.05 12.56 -4.29
N THR A 32 -13.87 11.30 -4.58
CA THR A 32 -13.64 10.30 -3.56
C THR A 32 -12.15 9.94 -3.52
N THR A 33 -11.53 10.11 -2.37
CA THR A 33 -10.14 9.76 -2.19
C THR A 33 -10.03 8.41 -1.51
N ARG A 34 -9.27 7.52 -2.13
CA ARG A 34 -9.01 6.20 -1.55
C ARG A 34 -7.56 6.12 -1.12
N SER A 35 -7.35 5.62 0.09
CA SER A 35 -6.00 5.35 0.58
C SER A 35 -5.72 3.87 0.47
N THR A 36 -4.58 3.54 -0.09
CA THR A 36 -4.15 2.16 -0.19
C THR A 36 -2.79 2.01 0.45
N ALA A 37 -2.63 1.01 1.29
CA ALA A 37 -1.36 0.74 1.93
C ALA A 37 -0.76 -0.53 1.33
N GLU A 38 0.54 -0.53 1.13
CA GLU A 38 1.25 -1.67 0.55
C GLU A 38 2.56 -1.89 1.27
N TRP A 39 2.92 -3.14 1.43
CA TRP A 39 4.23 -3.50 1.95
C TRP A 39 5.18 -3.69 0.79
N VAL A 40 6.27 -2.96 0.80
CA VAL A 40 7.25 -3.02 -0.28
C VAL A 40 8.61 -3.39 0.29
N CYS A 41 9.24 -4.35 -0.35
CA CYS A 41 10.60 -4.74 0.02
C CYS A 41 11.60 -3.84 -0.72
N PRO A 42 12.48 -3.15 0.00
CA PRO A 42 13.44 -2.27 -0.65
C PRO A 42 14.58 -3.00 -1.34
N ASP A 43 14.70 -4.29 -1.09
CA ASP A 43 15.82 -5.07 -1.61
C ASP A 43 15.50 -5.75 -2.92
N CYS A 44 14.37 -6.44 -2.99
CA CYS A 44 14.00 -7.20 -4.18
C CYS A 44 12.75 -6.68 -4.89
N ASP A 45 12.24 -5.54 -4.45
CA ASP A 45 11.06 -4.91 -5.04
C ASP A 45 9.78 -5.74 -4.91
N TYR A 46 9.76 -6.67 -3.99
CA TYR A 46 8.56 -7.42 -3.73
C TYR A 46 7.53 -6.53 -3.02
N PHE A 47 6.29 -6.66 -3.40
CA PHE A 47 5.24 -5.89 -2.74
C PHE A 47 4.00 -6.74 -2.55
N GLU A 48 3.23 -6.38 -1.53
CA GLU A 48 1.95 -7.04 -1.27
C GLU A 48 1.01 -6.03 -0.63
N GLU A 49 -0.27 -6.28 -0.76
CA GLU A 49 -1.26 -5.39 -0.19
C GLU A 49 -1.24 -5.48 1.33
N ALA A 50 -1.14 -4.33 1.96
CA ALA A 50 -1.32 -4.24 3.40
C ALA A 50 -2.79 -3.99 3.68
N GLU A 51 -3.30 -4.65 4.69
CA GLU A 51 -4.66 -4.40 5.09
C GLU A 51 -4.74 -3.07 5.81
N GLY A 52 -5.10 -2.07 5.05
CA GLY A 52 -5.38 -0.79 5.63
C GLY A 52 -6.84 -0.76 5.98
N ASP A 53 -7.13 -0.42 7.11
CA ASP A 53 -8.50 -0.38 7.51
C ASP A 53 -9.12 0.99 7.47
#